data_35ee14e79d25d1448484d60cb328c83e
#
_entry.id   35ee14e79d25d1448484d60cb328c83e
#
_cell.length_a   1.000
_cell.length_b   1.000
_cell.length_c   1.000
_cell.angle_alpha   90.00
_cell.angle_beta   90.00
_cell.angle_gamma   90.00
#
_symmetry.space_group_name_H-M   'P 1'
#
loop_
_entity.id
_entity.type
_entity.pdbx_description
1 polymer ?
#
loop_
_entity_poly.entity_id
_entity_poly.type
_entity_poly.pdbx_seq_one_letter_code
_entity_poly.pdbx_strand_id
1 'polypeptide(L)'
;MHRSRKVSPARFVSLALLAAATALAGCERGLPHGPAASATGPSGCPAAEARAQAAVTRAERTDVPWNGPTSGPRAVSGKTIVFVAQTMTNPGVAGVAKGLREAAKVIGWNVRVIDGEGTPAGIQAALSEAVALRPPGIVIGGFDPDSTSQQVQLANAAGIPLIGWHAVTAPGPSAKPKLFTNVTTDVGDVAAISAQWVIAHSRGNAGVVLFTDASIPFAHHKSELIRRGLAACAGVRLLAYENIPIPDASSRTAREVSTLLARFGSRWSYSVAINDLYFADAAPAFRAAGEKGAGPPFNIGAGDGDPSAFQRINGDQYQAATVPEPLSLQGWQIADEFNRAFSGRPASGYVAPVHVSTTANSAGASAWDPSGFRQAYRKIWGR
;
A
#
# COMPACT_ATOMS: atom_id res chain seq x y z
N MET A 1 71.87 10.09 18.11
CA MET A 1 72.38 9.11 19.06
C MET A 1 71.51 7.87 18.91
N HIS A 2 72.00 6.92 18.13
CA HIS A 2 72.60 5.62 18.46
C HIS A 2 71.70 4.79 19.43
N ARG A 3 71.21 3.63 19.12
CA ARG A 3 71.91 2.41 18.65
C ARG A 3 70.96 1.37 18.03
N SER A 4 71.41 0.89 16.91
CA SER A 4 71.07 -0.37 16.28
C SER A 4 71.49 -1.58 17.16
N ARG A 5 70.72 -2.70 17.12
CA ARG A 5 71.25 -4.05 17.32
C ARG A 5 70.57 -5.02 16.38
N LYS A 6 71.36 -5.44 15.40
CA LYS A 6 71.20 -6.70 14.65
C LYS A 6 71.71 -7.86 15.51
N VAL A 7 71.07 -9.02 15.47
CA VAL A 7 71.76 -10.31 15.57
C VAL A 7 70.99 -11.36 14.74
N SER A 8 71.75 -12.04 13.95
CA SER A 8 71.47 -13.10 12.99
C SER A 8 71.61 -14.53 13.61
N PRO A 9 71.63 -15.63 12.83
CA PRO A 9 70.63 -16.70 12.81
C PRO A 9 71.20 -18.01 13.40
N ALA A 10 70.38 -18.99 13.70
CA ALA A 10 70.84 -20.36 13.95
C ALA A 10 70.04 -21.35 13.10
N ARG A 11 70.80 -22.20 12.49
CA ARG A 11 70.46 -23.26 11.55
C ARG A 11 70.21 -24.62 12.25
N PHE A 12 69.56 -25.51 11.46
CA PHE A 12 69.54 -27.01 11.53
C PHE A 12 68.54 -27.60 12.56
N VAL A 13 67.72 -28.60 12.24
CA VAL A 13 67.98 -29.91 11.68
C VAL A 13 66.73 -30.51 11.06
N SER A 14 66.86 -31.13 9.88
CA SER A 14 65.86 -31.94 9.20
C SER A 14 65.65 -33.26 9.94
N LEU A 15 64.41 -33.70 10.13
CA LEU A 15 64.06 -35.09 10.36
C LEU A 15 62.88 -35.47 9.48
N ALA A 16 63.14 -36.29 8.48
CA ALA A 16 62.10 -36.88 7.65
C ALA A 16 61.46 -38.04 8.38
N LEU A 17 60.16 -38.04 8.49
CA LEU A 17 59.35 -39.21 8.85
C LEU A 17 58.28 -39.40 7.78
N LEU A 18 58.44 -40.46 7.01
CA LEU A 18 57.40 -41.03 6.15
C LEU A 18 56.26 -41.52 7.03
N ALA A 19 55.04 -41.02 6.78
CA ALA A 19 53.82 -41.64 7.24
C ALA A 19 52.80 -41.66 6.10
N ALA A 20 52.28 -42.87 5.86
CA ALA A 20 51.43 -43.24 4.75
C ALA A 20 50.13 -42.41 4.70
N ALA A 21 49.84 -41.87 3.53
CA ALA A 21 48.56 -41.23 3.23
C ALA A 21 47.53 -42.30 2.90
N THR A 22 46.57 -42.51 3.80
CA THR A 22 45.29 -43.14 3.45
C THR A 22 44.34 -42.04 2.95
N ALA A 23 44.10 -42.06 1.65
CA ALA A 23 43.13 -41.21 0.99
C ALA A 23 41.72 -41.64 1.39
N LEU A 24 41.09 -40.89 2.28
CA LEU A 24 39.62 -40.88 2.44
C LEU A 24 39.06 -39.83 1.47
N ALA A 25 38.60 -40.30 0.34
CA ALA A 25 37.79 -39.51 -0.58
C ALA A 25 36.43 -39.25 0.06
N GLY A 26 36.31 -38.14 0.76
CA GLY A 26 35.03 -37.55 1.17
C GLY A 26 34.34 -36.99 -0.06
N CYS A 27 33.35 -37.71 -0.58
CA CYS A 27 32.40 -37.17 -1.55
C CYS A 27 31.52 -36.14 -0.83
N GLU A 28 31.90 -34.88 -0.84
CA GLU A 28 30.95 -33.79 -0.68
C GLU A 28 30.01 -33.80 -1.89
N ARG A 29 28.89 -34.50 -1.73
CA ARG A 29 27.74 -34.32 -2.60
C ARG A 29 27.19 -32.93 -2.36
N GLY A 30 27.63 -31.96 -3.17
CA GLY A 30 26.91 -30.72 -3.35
C GLY A 30 25.46 -31.06 -3.74
N LEU A 31 24.53 -30.74 -2.87
CA LEU A 31 23.11 -30.84 -3.20
C LEU A 31 22.84 -29.91 -4.39
N PRO A 32 22.30 -30.43 -5.50
CA PRO A 32 21.95 -29.59 -6.62
C PRO A 32 20.88 -28.61 -6.13
N HIS A 33 21.12 -27.32 -6.27
CA HIS A 33 20.08 -26.30 -6.22
C HIS A 33 19.19 -26.57 -7.45
N GLY A 34 18.20 -27.42 -7.27
CA GLY A 34 17.16 -27.61 -8.26
C GLY A 34 16.37 -26.33 -8.45
N PRO A 35 15.87 -26.06 -9.67
CA PRO A 35 14.99 -24.94 -9.90
C PRO A 35 13.81 -25.03 -8.93
N ALA A 36 13.38 -23.87 -8.37
CA ALA A 36 12.22 -23.79 -7.50
C ALA A 36 11.06 -24.55 -8.13
N ALA A 37 10.63 -25.63 -7.49
CA ALA A 37 9.57 -26.48 -7.99
C ALA A 37 8.31 -25.62 -8.10
N SER A 38 7.88 -25.34 -9.33
CA SER A 38 6.53 -24.92 -9.59
C SER A 38 5.63 -25.92 -8.90
N ALA A 39 4.77 -25.48 -7.96
CA ALA A 39 3.88 -26.32 -7.20
C ALA A 39 2.87 -26.97 -8.17
N THR A 40 3.21 -28.14 -8.70
CA THR A 40 2.36 -28.93 -9.61
C THR A 40 1.45 -29.90 -8.86
N GLY A 41 1.39 -29.79 -7.52
CA GLY A 41 0.48 -30.58 -6.69
C GLY A 41 -0.97 -30.04 -6.75
N PRO A 42 -1.95 -30.93 -6.46
CA PRO A 42 -3.33 -30.46 -6.34
C PRO A 42 -3.44 -29.37 -5.27
N SER A 43 -4.26 -28.34 -5.58
CA SER A 43 -4.55 -27.24 -4.63
C SER A 43 -5.08 -27.81 -3.32
N GLY A 44 -4.57 -27.28 -2.18
CA GLY A 44 -5.11 -27.59 -0.86
C GLY A 44 -6.54 -27.07 -0.61
N CYS A 45 -7.09 -26.29 -1.56
CA CYS A 45 -8.39 -25.62 -1.44
C CYS A 45 -9.05 -25.33 -2.80
N PRO A 46 -9.36 -26.34 -3.63
CA PRO A 46 -9.77 -26.14 -5.02
C PRO A 46 -11.00 -25.24 -5.20
N ALA A 47 -11.97 -25.33 -4.29
CA ALA A 47 -13.16 -24.48 -4.34
C ALA A 47 -12.85 -23.01 -4.00
N ALA A 48 -11.92 -22.73 -3.09
CA ALA A 48 -11.48 -21.37 -2.77
C ALA A 48 -10.63 -20.80 -3.92
N GLU A 49 -9.75 -21.60 -4.51
CA GLU A 49 -8.95 -21.24 -5.69
C GLU A 49 -9.84 -20.86 -6.88
N ALA A 50 -10.85 -21.68 -7.22
CA ALA A 50 -11.75 -21.39 -8.33
C ALA A 50 -12.52 -20.05 -8.13
N ARG A 51 -12.99 -19.81 -6.89
CA ARG A 51 -13.65 -18.52 -6.56
C ARG A 51 -12.67 -17.36 -6.65
N ALA A 52 -11.46 -17.54 -6.14
CA ALA A 52 -10.41 -16.53 -6.18
C ALA A 52 -10.03 -16.19 -7.63
N GLN A 53 -9.81 -17.20 -8.47
CA GLN A 53 -9.51 -17.00 -9.88
C GLN A 53 -10.60 -16.20 -10.61
N ALA A 54 -11.87 -16.55 -10.40
CA ALA A 54 -13.00 -15.85 -11.00
C ALA A 54 -13.10 -14.39 -10.51
N ALA A 55 -12.78 -14.12 -9.24
CA ALA A 55 -12.79 -12.76 -8.70
C ALA A 55 -11.63 -11.92 -9.24
N VAL A 56 -10.42 -12.49 -9.29
CA VAL A 56 -9.23 -11.82 -9.83
C VAL A 56 -9.42 -11.49 -11.30
N THR A 57 -9.90 -12.44 -12.12
CA THR A 57 -10.20 -12.20 -13.54
C THR A 57 -11.18 -11.04 -13.75
N ARG A 58 -12.17 -10.89 -12.87
CA ARG A 58 -13.08 -9.72 -12.93
C ARG A 58 -12.41 -8.43 -12.53
N ALA A 59 -11.57 -8.46 -11.49
CA ALA A 59 -10.89 -7.28 -10.96
C ALA A 59 -9.74 -6.79 -11.87
N GLU A 60 -9.18 -7.67 -12.71
CA GLU A 60 -8.13 -7.34 -13.69
C GLU A 60 -8.68 -6.71 -15.00
N ARG A 61 -9.99 -6.58 -15.16
CA ARG A 61 -10.57 -5.97 -16.36
C ARG A 61 -10.20 -4.51 -16.46
N THR A 62 -9.80 -4.09 -17.65
CA THR A 62 -9.43 -2.72 -17.97
C THR A 62 -10.59 -1.88 -18.54
N ASP A 63 -11.63 -2.53 -19.02
CA ASP A 63 -12.83 -1.94 -19.61
C ASP A 63 -13.90 -1.62 -18.56
N VAL A 64 -13.50 -0.91 -17.49
CA VAL A 64 -14.42 -0.50 -16.42
C VAL A 64 -15.04 0.86 -16.76
N PRO A 65 -16.32 0.89 -17.19
CA PRO A 65 -16.98 2.15 -17.51
C PRO A 65 -17.30 2.94 -16.23
N TRP A 66 -17.48 4.25 -16.39
CA TRP A 66 -17.96 5.09 -15.32
C TRP A 66 -19.32 4.61 -14.79
N ASN A 67 -19.38 4.29 -13.50
CA ASN A 67 -20.57 3.86 -12.78
C ASN A 67 -20.92 4.77 -11.61
N GLY A 68 -20.27 5.92 -11.52
CA GLY A 68 -20.47 6.91 -10.47
C GLY A 68 -21.58 7.92 -10.79
N PRO A 69 -21.64 9.04 -10.05
CA PRO A 69 -22.68 10.05 -10.22
C PRO A 69 -22.77 10.59 -11.64
N THR A 70 -23.98 10.75 -12.14
CA THR A 70 -24.31 11.39 -13.43
C THR A 70 -25.07 12.69 -13.27
N SER A 71 -25.44 13.04 -12.02
CA SER A 71 -26.17 14.26 -11.66
C SER A 71 -25.68 14.80 -10.32
N GLY A 72 -25.80 16.11 -10.15
CA GLY A 72 -25.40 16.81 -8.92
C GLY A 72 -25.54 18.32 -9.07
N PRO A 73 -25.15 19.10 -8.05
CA PRO A 73 -25.21 20.55 -8.09
C PRO A 73 -24.16 21.13 -9.05
N ARG A 74 -24.51 22.21 -9.74
CA ARG A 74 -23.53 23.01 -10.47
C ARG A 74 -22.44 23.51 -9.51
N ALA A 75 -21.24 23.71 -10.04
CA ALA A 75 -20.11 24.13 -9.23
C ALA A 75 -20.33 25.48 -8.53
N VAL A 76 -20.20 25.51 -7.22
CA VAL A 76 -20.07 26.75 -6.45
C VAL A 76 -18.62 27.22 -6.62
N SER A 77 -18.40 28.46 -7.02
CA SER A 77 -17.05 29.00 -7.26
C SER A 77 -16.39 29.61 -6.02
N GLY A 78 -15.07 29.87 -6.11
CA GLY A 78 -14.34 30.72 -5.15
C GLY A 78 -14.13 30.13 -3.76
N LYS A 79 -13.93 28.82 -3.63
CA LYS A 79 -13.65 28.16 -2.36
C LYS A 79 -12.15 27.87 -2.20
N THR A 80 -11.70 27.84 -0.95
CA THR A 80 -10.37 27.33 -0.59
C THR A 80 -10.53 26.20 0.41
N ILE A 81 -10.26 24.97 -0.03
CA ILE A 81 -10.35 23.77 0.80
C ILE A 81 -8.99 23.55 1.49
N VAL A 82 -9.03 23.17 2.77
CA VAL A 82 -7.83 22.74 3.49
C VAL A 82 -7.77 21.21 3.50
N PHE A 83 -6.67 20.66 3.01
CA PHE A 83 -6.37 19.23 3.07
C PHE A 83 -5.34 19.01 4.18
N VAL A 84 -5.76 18.38 5.28
CA VAL A 84 -4.86 17.96 6.36
C VAL A 84 -4.41 16.54 6.03
N ALA A 85 -3.11 16.39 5.75
CA ALA A 85 -2.50 15.10 5.44
C ALA A 85 -2.01 14.42 6.72
N GLN A 86 -2.16 13.09 6.82
CA GLN A 86 -1.42 12.32 7.84
C GLN A 86 0.09 12.54 7.65
N THR A 87 0.58 12.29 6.43
CA THR A 87 1.90 12.69 5.96
C THR A 87 1.93 12.74 4.44
N MET A 88 2.62 13.72 3.89
CA MET A 88 2.81 13.83 2.43
C MET A 88 3.88 12.87 1.89
N THR A 89 4.61 12.17 2.76
CA THR A 89 5.51 11.08 2.35
C THR A 89 4.77 9.80 1.98
N ASN A 90 3.50 9.67 2.39
CA ASN A 90 2.62 8.59 1.94
C ASN A 90 2.13 8.90 0.51
N PRO A 91 2.50 8.08 -0.50
CA PRO A 91 2.16 8.34 -1.92
C PRO A 91 0.65 8.37 -2.18
N GLY A 92 -0.15 7.59 -1.43
CA GLY A 92 -1.61 7.59 -1.55
C GLY A 92 -2.22 8.92 -1.12
N VAL A 93 -1.81 9.44 0.06
CA VAL A 93 -2.23 10.76 0.56
C VAL A 93 -1.84 11.86 -0.42
N ALA A 94 -0.60 11.83 -0.92
CA ALA A 94 -0.10 12.79 -1.91
C ALA A 94 -0.87 12.70 -3.24
N GLY A 95 -1.20 11.49 -3.67
CA GLY A 95 -1.94 11.21 -4.90
C GLY A 95 -3.36 11.78 -4.87
N VAL A 96 -4.09 11.53 -3.80
CA VAL A 96 -5.46 12.06 -3.66
C VAL A 96 -5.48 13.57 -3.49
N ALA A 97 -4.50 14.15 -2.77
CA ALA A 97 -4.35 15.60 -2.69
C ALA A 97 -4.06 16.23 -4.05
N LYS A 98 -3.27 15.55 -4.90
CA LYS A 98 -3.03 15.96 -6.30
C LYS A 98 -4.32 15.91 -7.12
N GLY A 99 -5.09 14.83 -7.02
CA GLY A 99 -6.40 14.70 -7.68
C GLY A 99 -7.39 15.80 -7.25
N LEU A 100 -7.44 16.12 -5.96
CA LEU A 100 -8.26 17.22 -5.46
C LEU A 100 -7.81 18.58 -6.02
N ARG A 101 -6.51 18.85 -6.11
CA ARG A 101 -6.00 20.08 -6.73
C ARG A 101 -6.34 20.16 -8.22
N GLU A 102 -6.32 19.03 -8.93
CA GLU A 102 -6.75 18.96 -10.33
C GLU A 102 -8.24 19.35 -10.46
N ALA A 103 -9.11 18.74 -9.68
CA ALA A 103 -10.55 19.02 -9.66
C ALA A 103 -10.83 20.48 -9.27
N ALA A 104 -10.15 20.97 -8.24
CA ALA A 104 -10.30 22.33 -7.73
C ALA A 104 -10.02 23.38 -8.82
N LYS A 105 -8.98 23.19 -9.64
CA LYS A 105 -8.68 24.07 -10.79
C LYS A 105 -9.84 24.12 -11.77
N VAL A 106 -10.52 23.00 -12.01
CA VAL A 106 -11.65 22.93 -12.96
C VAL A 106 -12.84 23.76 -12.48
N ILE A 107 -13.09 23.78 -11.18
CA ILE A 107 -14.26 24.48 -10.59
C ILE A 107 -13.91 25.84 -10.00
N GLY A 108 -12.68 26.31 -10.14
CA GLY A 108 -12.24 27.64 -9.67
C GLY A 108 -12.03 27.69 -8.16
N TRP A 109 -11.50 26.60 -7.56
CA TRP A 109 -11.14 26.51 -6.15
C TRP A 109 -9.63 26.46 -5.95
N ASN A 110 -9.22 26.73 -4.71
CA ASN A 110 -7.86 26.52 -4.24
C ASN A 110 -7.82 25.37 -3.21
N VAL A 111 -6.67 24.73 -3.10
CA VAL A 111 -6.40 23.70 -2.08
C VAL A 111 -5.13 24.07 -1.34
N ARG A 112 -5.25 24.27 -0.03
CA ARG A 112 -4.12 24.39 0.90
C ARG A 112 -3.89 23.03 1.54
N VAL A 113 -2.67 22.50 1.47
CA VAL A 113 -2.28 21.28 2.17
C VAL A 113 -1.50 21.66 3.40
N ILE A 114 -1.83 21.03 4.53
CA ILE A 114 -1.09 21.10 5.79
C ILE A 114 -0.64 19.67 6.11
N ASP A 115 0.67 19.47 6.23
CA ASP A 115 1.27 18.16 6.48
C ASP A 115 1.32 17.89 8.00
N GLY A 116 0.80 16.76 8.44
CA GLY A 116 0.87 16.27 9.82
C GLY A 116 2.16 15.51 10.13
N GLU A 117 3.08 15.41 9.16
CA GLU A 117 4.42 14.83 9.32
C GLU A 117 4.44 13.40 9.89
N GLY A 118 3.32 12.68 9.81
CA GLY A 118 3.18 11.30 10.26
C GLY A 118 3.21 11.10 11.78
N THR A 119 3.22 12.19 12.57
CA THR A 119 3.25 12.11 14.03
C THR A 119 1.92 12.53 14.66
N PRO A 120 1.50 11.92 15.78
CA PRO A 120 0.27 12.34 16.46
C PRO A 120 0.24 13.83 16.81
N ALA A 121 1.35 14.39 17.28
CA ALA A 121 1.46 15.80 17.61
C ALA A 121 1.37 16.69 16.36
N GLY A 122 2.04 16.31 15.27
CA GLY A 122 2.00 17.04 14.00
C GLY A 122 0.60 17.03 13.38
N ILE A 123 -0.08 15.88 13.36
CA ILE A 123 -1.47 15.76 12.87
C ILE A 123 -2.42 16.64 13.70
N GLN A 124 -2.26 16.64 15.02
CA GLN A 124 -3.07 17.45 15.93
C GLN A 124 -2.85 18.96 15.71
N ALA A 125 -1.58 19.36 15.52
CA ALA A 125 -1.22 20.75 15.21
C ALA A 125 -1.77 21.16 13.83
N ALA A 126 -1.60 20.33 12.80
CA ALA A 126 -2.09 20.57 11.44
C ALA A 126 -3.61 20.75 11.40
N LEU A 127 -4.37 19.89 12.10
CA LEU A 127 -5.82 20.02 12.14
C LEU A 127 -6.26 21.25 12.99
N SER A 128 -5.53 21.58 14.05
CA SER A 128 -5.79 22.80 14.83
C SER A 128 -5.58 24.07 13.98
N GLU A 129 -4.50 24.12 13.18
CA GLU A 129 -4.27 25.18 12.20
C GLU A 129 -5.39 25.26 11.18
N ALA A 130 -5.80 24.11 10.61
CA ALA A 130 -6.87 24.05 9.63
C ALA A 130 -8.19 24.61 10.18
N VAL A 131 -8.58 24.26 11.41
CA VAL A 131 -9.78 24.76 12.06
C VAL A 131 -9.69 26.28 12.34
N ALA A 132 -8.53 26.76 12.78
CA ALA A 132 -8.29 28.19 13.05
C ALA A 132 -8.43 29.06 11.80
N LEU A 133 -8.10 28.53 10.62
CA LEU A 133 -8.30 29.20 9.31
C LEU A 133 -9.76 29.38 8.93
N ARG A 134 -10.71 28.69 9.59
CA ARG A 134 -12.15 28.70 9.28
C ARG A 134 -12.45 28.52 7.78
N PRO A 135 -11.87 27.50 7.11
CA PRO A 135 -12.12 27.29 5.70
C PRO A 135 -13.55 26.81 5.46
N PRO A 136 -14.06 26.90 4.24
CA PRO A 136 -15.36 26.33 3.87
C PRO A 136 -15.43 24.80 4.00
N GLY A 137 -14.28 24.10 4.02
CA GLY A 137 -14.21 22.65 4.18
C GLY A 137 -12.83 22.15 4.51
N ILE A 138 -12.74 21.05 5.27
CA ILE A 138 -11.50 20.40 5.66
C ILE A 138 -11.53 18.93 5.24
N VAL A 139 -10.47 18.45 4.59
CA VAL A 139 -10.23 17.03 4.34
C VAL A 139 -9.38 16.45 5.46
N ILE A 140 -9.80 15.31 5.99
CA ILE A 140 -9.04 14.47 6.92
C ILE A 140 -8.40 13.38 6.07
N GLY A 141 -7.12 13.54 5.73
CA GLY A 141 -6.40 12.73 4.76
C GLY A 141 -5.53 11.65 5.39
N GLY A 142 -6.06 10.42 5.56
CA GLY A 142 -5.31 9.23 5.91
C GLY A 142 -5.04 9.03 7.41
N PHE A 143 -5.75 9.72 8.29
CA PHE A 143 -5.61 9.53 9.74
C PHE A 143 -6.97 9.38 10.43
N ASP A 144 -6.95 8.75 11.60
CA ASP A 144 -8.13 8.54 12.44
C ASP A 144 -8.57 9.86 13.10
N PRO A 145 -9.79 10.36 12.79
CA PRO A 145 -10.34 11.55 13.40
C PRO A 145 -10.61 11.43 14.90
N ASP A 146 -10.72 10.22 15.46
CA ASP A 146 -10.88 10.04 16.91
C ASP A 146 -9.60 10.42 17.67
N SER A 147 -8.43 10.29 17.04
CA SER A 147 -7.15 10.77 17.60
C SER A 147 -7.07 12.29 17.72
N THR A 148 -7.93 13.00 17.02
CA THR A 148 -8.05 14.47 16.99
C THR A 148 -9.47 14.94 17.30
N SER A 149 -10.19 14.21 18.16
CA SER A 149 -11.61 14.39 18.43
C SER A 149 -12.01 15.81 18.87
N GLN A 150 -11.15 16.51 19.63
CA GLN A 150 -11.38 17.89 20.03
C GLN A 150 -11.45 18.83 18.81
N GLN A 151 -10.49 18.72 17.88
CA GLN A 151 -10.43 19.53 16.66
C GLN A 151 -11.61 19.22 15.73
N VAL A 152 -11.98 17.93 15.62
CA VAL A 152 -13.15 17.49 14.87
C VAL A 152 -14.43 18.10 15.44
N GLN A 153 -14.58 18.12 16.77
CA GLN A 153 -15.73 18.76 17.43
C GLN A 153 -15.76 20.27 17.19
N LEU A 154 -14.61 20.96 17.27
CA LEU A 154 -14.52 22.40 17.00
C LEU A 154 -14.88 22.73 15.54
N ALA A 155 -14.42 21.94 14.57
CA ALA A 155 -14.77 22.11 13.16
C ALA A 155 -16.29 21.93 12.96
N ASN A 156 -16.87 20.87 13.54
CA ASN A 156 -18.29 20.60 13.47
C ASN A 156 -19.14 21.70 14.14
N ALA A 157 -18.70 22.21 15.29
CA ALA A 157 -19.38 23.31 15.99
C ALA A 157 -19.31 24.62 15.18
N ALA A 158 -18.26 24.83 14.41
CA ALA A 158 -18.12 25.95 13.48
C ALA A 158 -18.89 25.76 12.17
N GLY A 159 -19.59 24.64 11.98
CA GLY A 159 -20.33 24.33 10.76
C GLY A 159 -19.44 23.99 9.56
N ILE A 160 -18.16 23.66 9.77
CA ILE A 160 -17.21 23.29 8.71
C ILE A 160 -17.45 21.84 8.34
N PRO A 161 -17.88 21.50 7.10
CA PRO A 161 -17.97 20.12 6.65
C PRO A 161 -16.60 19.46 6.62
N LEU A 162 -16.54 18.25 7.20
CA LEU A 162 -15.36 17.40 7.18
C LEU A 162 -15.59 16.26 6.19
N ILE A 163 -14.64 16.05 5.28
CA ILE A 163 -14.60 14.87 4.40
C ILE A 163 -13.38 14.06 4.75
N GLY A 164 -13.59 12.77 5.07
CA GLY A 164 -12.52 11.81 5.27
C GLY A 164 -12.02 11.24 3.95
N TRP A 165 -10.74 10.93 3.90
CA TRP A 165 -10.15 9.98 2.97
C TRP A 165 -9.38 8.94 3.78
N HIS A 166 -9.83 7.68 3.74
CA HIS A 166 -9.31 6.59 4.62
C HIS A 166 -9.34 6.98 6.12
N ALA A 167 -10.29 7.82 6.51
CA ALA A 167 -10.39 8.32 7.88
C ALA A 167 -11.12 7.34 8.80
N VAL A 168 -12.15 6.67 8.28
CA VAL A 168 -12.90 5.63 8.99
C VAL A 168 -13.02 4.38 8.09
N THR A 169 -13.37 3.23 8.67
CA THR A 169 -13.37 1.95 7.95
C THR A 169 -14.45 1.83 6.89
N ALA A 170 -15.59 2.50 7.06
CA ALA A 170 -16.69 2.44 6.10
C ALA A 170 -16.70 3.64 5.16
N PRO A 171 -17.03 3.46 3.86
CA PRO A 171 -17.31 4.57 2.96
C PRO A 171 -18.63 5.24 3.30
N GLY A 172 -18.78 6.51 2.90
CA GLY A 172 -20.01 7.27 3.08
C GLY A 172 -20.06 8.13 4.34
N PRO A 173 -21.24 8.68 4.70
CA PRO A 173 -21.41 9.55 5.86
C PRO A 173 -21.12 8.84 7.17
N SER A 174 -20.49 9.56 8.11
CA SER A 174 -20.23 9.05 9.47
C SER A 174 -20.87 9.95 10.51
N ALA A 175 -21.54 9.35 11.49
CA ALA A 175 -22.14 10.07 12.61
C ALA A 175 -21.15 10.25 13.79
N LYS A 176 -20.25 9.28 13.97
CA LYS A 176 -19.20 9.27 15.01
C LYS A 176 -17.94 8.62 14.45
N PRO A 177 -16.87 9.39 14.25
CA PRO A 177 -16.82 10.87 14.25
C PRO A 177 -17.72 11.47 13.17
N LYS A 178 -18.24 12.69 13.40
CA LYS A 178 -19.15 13.31 12.43
C LYS A 178 -18.37 13.81 11.20
N LEU A 179 -18.56 13.11 10.08
CA LEU A 179 -18.03 13.45 8.76
C LEU A 179 -19.20 13.59 7.79
N PHE A 180 -19.12 14.54 6.87
CA PHE A 180 -20.07 14.65 5.78
C PHE A 180 -20.08 13.37 4.93
N THR A 181 -18.88 12.88 4.63
CA THR A 181 -18.66 11.57 4.00
C THR A 181 -17.20 11.14 4.20
N ASN A 182 -16.95 9.83 4.09
CA ASN A 182 -15.61 9.26 3.98
C ASN A 182 -15.45 8.69 2.56
N VAL A 183 -14.53 9.24 1.80
CA VAL A 183 -14.18 8.79 0.44
C VAL A 183 -13.12 7.72 0.56
N THR A 184 -13.43 6.53 0.14
CA THR A 184 -12.55 5.35 0.15
C THR A 184 -13.14 4.28 -0.75
N THR A 185 -12.34 3.36 -1.26
CA THR A 185 -12.81 2.08 -1.75
C THR A 185 -13.25 1.22 -0.56
N ASP A 186 -14.14 0.26 -0.75
CA ASP A 186 -14.54 -0.63 0.34
C ASP A 186 -13.35 -1.46 0.83
N VAL A 187 -13.01 -1.31 2.11
CA VAL A 187 -11.85 -1.97 2.71
C VAL A 187 -11.96 -3.50 2.72
N GLY A 188 -13.20 -4.02 2.82
CA GLY A 188 -13.48 -5.44 2.75
C GLY A 188 -13.21 -6.00 1.37
N ASP A 189 -13.62 -5.28 0.33
CA ASP A 189 -13.38 -5.67 -1.06
C ASP A 189 -11.88 -5.62 -1.41
N VAL A 190 -11.16 -4.58 -0.98
CA VAL A 190 -9.69 -4.48 -1.16
C VAL A 190 -8.98 -5.64 -0.47
N ALA A 191 -9.34 -5.92 0.77
CA ALA A 191 -8.75 -7.02 1.53
C ALA A 191 -9.06 -8.38 0.93
N ALA A 192 -10.32 -8.60 0.51
CA ALA A 192 -10.76 -9.85 -0.10
C ALA A 192 -10.02 -10.12 -1.40
N ILE A 193 -9.94 -9.13 -2.31
CA ILE A 193 -9.30 -9.33 -3.61
C ILE A 193 -7.78 -9.51 -3.47
N SER A 194 -7.12 -8.84 -2.50
CA SER A 194 -5.71 -9.03 -2.21
C SER A 194 -5.39 -10.47 -1.76
N ALA A 195 -6.21 -11.02 -0.85
CA ALA A 195 -6.08 -12.40 -0.41
C ALA A 195 -6.41 -13.39 -1.54
N GLN A 196 -7.44 -13.12 -2.33
CA GLN A 196 -7.83 -13.94 -3.49
C GLN A 196 -6.74 -13.95 -4.57
N TRP A 197 -6.06 -12.83 -4.81
CA TRP A 197 -4.95 -12.81 -5.75
C TRP A 197 -3.83 -13.77 -5.31
N VAL A 198 -3.47 -13.76 -4.03
CA VAL A 198 -2.48 -14.72 -3.48
C VAL A 198 -2.96 -16.16 -3.67
N ILE A 199 -4.21 -16.47 -3.33
CA ILE A 199 -4.76 -17.83 -3.45
C ILE A 199 -4.77 -18.29 -4.90
N ALA A 200 -5.24 -17.45 -5.83
CA ALA A 200 -5.32 -17.75 -7.26
C ALA A 200 -3.93 -17.93 -7.88
N HIS A 201 -3.04 -16.95 -7.68
CA HIS A 201 -1.70 -16.92 -8.27
C HIS A 201 -0.82 -18.06 -7.74
N SER A 202 -0.95 -18.42 -6.45
CA SER A 202 -0.23 -19.53 -5.82
C SER A 202 -0.85 -20.91 -6.05
N ARG A 203 -2.01 -20.96 -6.70
CA ARG A 203 -2.85 -22.18 -6.78
C ARG A 203 -3.11 -22.78 -5.40
N GLY A 204 -3.35 -21.93 -4.41
CA GLY A 204 -3.62 -22.31 -3.04
C GLY A 204 -2.41 -22.84 -2.25
N ASN A 205 -1.19 -22.52 -2.66
CA ASN A 205 0.05 -22.99 -2.01
C ASN A 205 1.01 -21.83 -1.81
N ALA A 206 1.01 -21.21 -0.63
CA ALA A 206 1.83 -20.03 -0.35
C ALA A 206 2.30 -19.96 1.10
N GLY A 207 3.55 -19.49 1.29
CA GLY A 207 4.00 -18.91 2.55
C GLY A 207 3.98 -17.39 2.44
N VAL A 208 3.20 -16.73 3.28
CA VAL A 208 2.88 -15.31 3.15
C VAL A 208 3.45 -14.50 4.29
N VAL A 209 4.06 -13.35 3.99
CA VAL A 209 4.35 -12.29 4.96
C VAL A 209 3.37 -11.15 4.73
N LEU A 210 2.76 -10.64 5.79
CA LEU A 210 1.82 -9.52 5.75
C LEU A 210 2.41 -8.31 6.46
N PHE A 211 2.58 -7.20 5.74
CA PHE A 211 3.07 -5.92 6.28
C PHE A 211 1.90 -4.96 6.56
N THR A 212 1.92 -4.33 7.72
CA THR A 212 0.87 -3.40 8.16
C THR A 212 1.41 -2.26 9.02
N ASP A 213 0.57 -1.25 9.20
CA ASP A 213 0.70 -0.22 10.23
C ASP A 213 -0.52 -0.32 11.17
N ALA A 214 -0.33 -0.99 12.31
CA ALA A 214 -1.41 -1.17 13.28
C ALA A 214 -1.71 0.09 14.12
N SER A 215 -0.92 1.14 13.99
CA SER A 215 -1.20 2.43 14.63
C SER A 215 -2.34 3.19 13.93
N ILE A 216 -2.67 2.81 12.70
CA ILE A 216 -3.78 3.37 11.91
C ILE A 216 -4.95 2.37 11.93
N PRO A 217 -6.08 2.65 12.60
CA PRO A 217 -7.20 1.72 12.74
C PRO A 217 -7.72 1.18 11.40
N PHE A 218 -7.79 2.03 10.37
CA PHE A 218 -8.16 1.62 9.01
C PHE A 218 -7.21 0.56 8.44
N ALA A 219 -5.89 0.77 8.57
CA ALA A 219 -4.87 -0.16 8.06
C ALA A 219 -4.85 -1.46 8.86
N HIS A 220 -4.98 -1.38 10.19
CA HIS A 220 -5.11 -2.55 11.05
C HIS A 220 -6.33 -3.38 10.67
N HIS A 221 -7.50 -2.74 10.50
CA HIS A 221 -8.71 -3.44 10.08
C HIS A 221 -8.55 -4.14 8.73
N LYS A 222 -7.94 -3.44 7.74
CA LYS A 222 -7.62 -4.00 6.41
C LYS A 222 -6.76 -5.26 6.53
N SER A 223 -5.67 -5.20 7.29
CA SER A 223 -4.76 -6.33 7.45
C SER A 223 -5.39 -7.53 8.15
N GLU A 224 -6.29 -7.30 9.13
CA GLU A 224 -7.05 -8.36 9.77
C GLU A 224 -8.06 -9.04 8.81
N LEU A 225 -8.66 -8.26 7.90
CA LEU A 225 -9.51 -8.81 6.83
C LEU A 225 -8.69 -9.65 5.84
N ILE A 226 -7.51 -9.16 5.43
CA ILE A 226 -6.58 -9.91 4.57
C ILE A 226 -6.19 -11.23 5.23
N ARG A 227 -5.77 -11.19 6.51
CA ARG A 227 -5.39 -12.38 7.27
C ARG A 227 -6.50 -13.43 7.29
N ARG A 228 -7.75 -13.00 7.53
CA ARG A 228 -8.92 -13.90 7.47
C ARG A 228 -9.17 -14.43 6.06
N GLY A 229 -9.01 -13.60 5.05
CA GLY A 229 -9.14 -14.00 3.63
C GLY A 229 -8.12 -15.06 3.23
N LEU A 230 -6.86 -14.91 3.62
CA LEU A 230 -5.80 -15.90 3.37
C LEU A 230 -6.10 -17.25 4.06
N ALA A 231 -6.65 -17.22 5.29
CA ALA A 231 -7.01 -18.41 6.05
C ALA A 231 -8.15 -19.23 5.42
N ALA A 232 -8.86 -18.69 4.41
CA ALA A 232 -9.87 -19.44 3.66
C ALA A 232 -9.30 -20.59 2.80
N CYS A 233 -7.96 -20.65 2.65
CA CYS A 233 -7.25 -21.71 1.94
C CYS A 233 -6.18 -22.34 2.83
N ALA A 234 -6.35 -23.60 3.19
CA ALA A 234 -5.46 -24.31 4.12
C ALA A 234 -4.00 -24.44 3.63
N GLY A 235 -3.76 -24.40 2.32
CA GLY A 235 -2.42 -24.42 1.75
C GLY A 235 -1.72 -23.05 1.74
N VAL A 236 -2.43 -21.97 2.08
CA VAL A 236 -1.87 -20.63 2.25
C VAL A 236 -1.57 -20.38 3.73
N ARG A 237 -0.30 -20.22 4.05
CA ARG A 237 0.18 -20.09 5.44
C ARG A 237 0.72 -18.70 5.70
N LEU A 238 0.18 -17.99 6.69
CA LEU A 238 0.79 -16.77 7.18
C LEU A 238 2.05 -17.12 7.98
N LEU A 239 3.22 -16.71 7.50
CA LEU A 239 4.52 -16.94 8.11
C LEU A 239 4.88 -15.87 9.13
N ALA A 240 4.54 -14.60 8.82
CA ALA A 240 4.77 -13.45 9.67
C ALA A 240 3.74 -12.36 9.41
N TYR A 241 3.49 -11.59 10.48
CA TYR A 241 2.65 -10.38 10.46
C TYR A 241 3.51 -9.24 11.01
N GLU A 242 3.98 -8.38 10.11
CA GLU A 242 4.96 -7.35 10.41
C GLU A 242 4.29 -6.00 10.58
N ASN A 243 4.37 -5.48 11.80
CA ASN A 243 3.84 -4.15 12.12
C ASN A 243 4.96 -3.12 12.04
N ILE A 244 4.97 -2.34 10.95
CA ILE A 244 5.94 -1.28 10.70
C ILE A 244 5.15 0.00 10.41
N PRO A 245 5.15 1.00 11.31
CA PRO A 245 4.49 2.27 11.04
C PRO A 245 4.97 2.91 9.72
N ILE A 246 4.04 3.47 8.95
CA ILE A 246 4.35 4.11 7.66
C ILE A 246 5.50 5.13 7.77
N PRO A 247 5.55 6.00 8.79
CA PRO A 247 6.67 6.94 8.94
C PRO A 247 8.04 6.26 9.15
N ASP A 248 8.05 5.03 9.68
CA ASP A 248 9.26 4.26 9.96
C ASP A 248 9.65 3.32 8.79
N ALA A 249 8.81 3.18 7.77
CA ALA A 249 8.95 2.16 6.74
C ALA A 249 10.31 2.23 6.03
N SER A 250 10.74 3.43 5.62
CA SER A 250 12.02 3.62 4.93
C SER A 250 13.26 3.24 5.75
N SER A 251 13.19 3.34 7.09
CA SER A 251 14.29 3.04 7.99
C SER A 251 14.30 1.58 8.49
N ARG A 252 13.14 0.91 8.48
CA ARG A 252 12.97 -0.40 9.12
C ARG A 252 12.76 -1.55 8.15
N THR A 253 12.03 -1.34 7.04
CA THR A 253 11.56 -2.43 6.18
C THR A 253 12.70 -3.26 5.61
N ALA A 254 13.77 -2.64 5.10
CA ALA A 254 14.88 -3.38 4.50
C ALA A 254 15.56 -4.33 5.51
N ARG A 255 15.75 -3.89 6.76
CA ARG A 255 16.33 -4.72 7.83
C ARG A 255 15.40 -5.88 8.19
N GLU A 256 14.11 -5.61 8.32
CA GLU A 256 13.11 -6.62 8.65
C GLU A 256 13.02 -7.69 7.55
N VAL A 257 13.00 -7.27 6.28
CA VAL A 257 13.03 -8.18 5.12
C VAL A 257 14.27 -9.08 5.14
N SER A 258 15.45 -8.55 5.46
CA SER A 258 16.68 -9.36 5.58
C SER A 258 16.55 -10.42 6.67
N THR A 259 15.96 -10.08 7.82
CA THR A 259 15.68 -11.01 8.92
C THR A 259 14.69 -12.09 8.50
N LEU A 260 13.62 -11.71 7.82
CA LEU A 260 12.59 -12.63 7.33
C LEU A 260 13.13 -13.60 6.26
N LEU A 261 13.97 -13.11 5.34
CA LEU A 261 14.65 -13.96 4.34
C LEU A 261 15.54 -14.99 5.02
N ALA A 262 16.35 -14.60 6.01
CA ALA A 262 17.16 -15.52 6.78
C ALA A 262 16.34 -16.57 7.53
N ARG A 263 15.17 -16.18 8.07
CA ARG A 263 14.29 -17.05 8.86
C ARG A 263 13.48 -18.03 8.01
N PHE A 264 12.96 -17.60 6.87
CA PHE A 264 11.99 -18.36 6.10
C PHE A 264 12.56 -18.90 4.77
N GLY A 265 13.56 -18.24 4.17
CA GLY A 265 14.13 -18.63 2.88
C GLY A 265 13.05 -18.88 1.83
N SER A 266 13.16 -19.96 1.06
CA SER A 266 12.22 -20.33 0.00
C SER A 266 10.79 -20.64 0.48
N ARG A 267 10.55 -20.76 1.78
CA ARG A 267 9.18 -20.88 2.32
C ARG A 267 8.38 -19.58 2.19
N TRP A 268 9.06 -18.44 2.15
CA TRP A 268 8.43 -17.14 1.89
C TRP A 268 8.28 -16.93 0.38
N SER A 269 7.10 -17.16 -0.13
CA SER A 269 6.81 -17.10 -1.56
C SER A 269 5.90 -15.94 -1.96
N TYR A 270 5.19 -15.32 -1.00
CA TYR A 270 4.28 -14.19 -1.24
C TYR A 270 4.36 -13.16 -0.13
N SER A 271 4.08 -11.90 -0.48
CA SER A 271 3.79 -10.86 0.50
C SER A 271 2.51 -10.14 0.15
N VAL A 272 1.79 -9.68 1.19
CA VAL A 272 0.75 -8.67 1.06
C VAL A 272 1.14 -7.49 1.95
N ALA A 273 1.00 -6.26 1.47
CA ALA A 273 1.21 -5.07 2.28
C ALA A 273 -0.01 -4.16 2.19
N ILE A 274 -0.33 -3.47 3.27
CA ILE A 274 -1.47 -2.52 3.30
C ILE A 274 -1.23 -1.28 2.43
N ASN A 275 0.03 -1.08 1.99
CA ASN A 275 0.47 0.03 1.15
C ASN A 275 1.66 -0.42 0.29
N ASP A 276 1.76 0.08 -0.94
CA ASP A 276 2.83 -0.26 -1.89
C ASP A 276 4.22 0.23 -1.47
N LEU A 277 4.31 1.24 -0.60
CA LEU A 277 5.59 1.82 -0.15
C LEU A 277 6.50 0.78 0.51
N TYR A 278 5.93 -0.22 1.20
CA TYR A 278 6.73 -1.30 1.82
C TYR A 278 7.59 -2.04 0.80
N PHE A 279 7.11 -2.22 -0.44
CA PHE A 279 7.88 -2.91 -1.48
C PHE A 279 8.95 -2.02 -2.10
N ALA A 280 8.76 -0.69 -2.11
CA ALA A 280 9.84 0.24 -2.44
C ALA A 280 11.00 0.11 -1.44
N ASP A 281 10.66 0.09 -0.16
CA ASP A 281 11.62 0.02 0.95
C ASP A 281 12.23 -1.38 1.14
N ALA A 282 11.52 -2.44 0.72
CA ALA A 282 12.00 -3.83 0.74
C ALA A 282 12.97 -4.15 -0.41
N ALA A 283 12.84 -3.49 -1.56
CA ALA A 283 13.58 -3.80 -2.78
C ALA A 283 15.11 -3.87 -2.60
N PRO A 284 15.78 -2.99 -1.83
CA PRO A 284 17.21 -3.09 -1.58
C PRO A 284 17.60 -4.41 -0.89
N ALA A 285 16.81 -4.88 0.07
CA ALA A 285 17.09 -6.12 0.80
C ALA A 285 16.88 -7.35 -0.09
N PHE A 286 15.83 -7.41 -0.88
CA PHE A 286 15.61 -8.47 -1.87
C PHE A 286 16.76 -8.53 -2.88
N ARG A 287 17.20 -7.39 -3.38
CA ARG A 287 18.33 -7.30 -4.32
C ARG A 287 19.64 -7.80 -3.68
N ALA A 288 19.93 -7.39 -2.46
CA ALA A 288 21.11 -7.81 -1.72
C ALA A 288 21.12 -9.31 -1.44
N ALA A 289 19.95 -9.93 -1.26
CA ALA A 289 19.79 -11.37 -1.08
C ALA A 289 19.85 -12.16 -2.41
N GLY A 290 19.91 -11.48 -3.57
CA GLY A 290 19.92 -12.13 -4.88
C GLY A 290 18.56 -12.63 -5.34
N GLU A 291 17.46 -12.16 -4.73
CA GLU A 291 16.11 -12.52 -5.15
C GLU A 291 15.80 -11.94 -6.54
N LYS A 292 14.96 -12.65 -7.30
CA LYS A 292 14.55 -12.20 -8.63
C LYS A 292 13.50 -11.09 -8.52
N GLY A 293 13.64 -10.06 -9.33
CA GLY A 293 12.69 -8.94 -9.34
C GLY A 293 11.24 -9.33 -9.65
N ALA A 294 11.05 -10.34 -10.51
CA ALA A 294 9.75 -10.92 -10.83
C ALA A 294 9.20 -11.90 -9.75
N GLY A 295 9.99 -12.15 -8.69
CA GLY A 295 9.65 -13.07 -7.58
C GLY A 295 10.10 -14.52 -7.80
N PRO A 296 9.89 -15.43 -6.84
CA PRO A 296 9.38 -15.17 -5.49
C PRO A 296 10.34 -14.38 -4.59
N PRO A 297 9.87 -13.73 -3.51
CA PRO A 297 8.45 -13.61 -3.16
C PRO A 297 7.69 -12.71 -4.13
N PHE A 298 6.44 -13.13 -4.47
CA PHE A 298 5.53 -12.32 -5.27
C PHE A 298 4.79 -11.35 -4.35
N ASN A 299 4.94 -10.07 -4.58
CA ASN A 299 4.49 -9.03 -3.67
C ASN A 299 3.27 -8.30 -4.24
N ILE A 300 2.18 -8.21 -3.47
CA ILE A 300 0.98 -7.45 -3.82
C ILE A 300 0.69 -6.35 -2.80
N GLY A 301 0.50 -5.10 -3.26
CA GLY A 301 -0.01 -4.00 -2.46
C GLY A 301 -1.52 -4.03 -2.35
N ALA A 302 -2.07 -3.88 -1.14
CA ALA A 302 -3.50 -3.67 -0.89
C ALA A 302 -3.81 -2.16 -0.82
N GLY A 303 -3.56 -1.43 -1.89
CA GLY A 303 -3.53 0.03 -2.02
C GLY A 303 -2.08 0.52 -2.06
N ASP A 304 -1.72 1.69 -2.49
CA ASP A 304 -2.46 2.83 -3.00
C ASP A 304 -2.43 2.91 -4.53
N GLY A 305 -1.55 2.15 -5.19
CA GLY A 305 -1.37 2.20 -6.64
C GLY A 305 -0.75 3.52 -7.10
N ASP A 306 0.28 3.97 -6.39
CA ASP A 306 1.03 5.17 -6.79
C ASP A 306 1.90 4.91 -8.04
N PRO A 307 2.38 5.97 -8.74
CA PRO A 307 3.16 5.79 -9.97
C PRO A 307 4.41 4.94 -9.81
N SER A 308 5.03 4.92 -8.63
CA SER A 308 6.23 4.10 -8.38
C SER A 308 5.89 2.63 -8.22
N ALA A 309 4.70 2.30 -7.71
CA ALA A 309 4.18 0.93 -7.68
C ALA A 309 3.99 0.38 -9.11
N PHE A 310 3.38 1.17 -10.00
CA PHE A 310 3.24 0.79 -11.41
C PHE A 310 4.59 0.63 -12.11
N GLN A 311 5.57 1.49 -11.81
CA GLN A 311 6.94 1.34 -12.33
C GLN A 311 7.58 0.03 -11.86
N ARG A 312 7.43 -0.32 -10.57
CA ARG A 312 7.96 -1.57 -10.02
C ARG A 312 7.30 -2.79 -10.66
N ILE A 313 5.98 -2.77 -10.81
CA ILE A 313 5.23 -3.85 -11.44
C ILE A 313 5.67 -4.02 -12.90
N ASN A 314 5.65 -2.95 -13.69
CA ASN A 314 5.99 -3.00 -15.11
C ASN A 314 7.47 -3.27 -15.39
N GLY A 315 8.35 -3.07 -14.41
CA GLY A 315 9.79 -3.30 -14.49
C GLY A 315 10.28 -4.55 -13.77
N ASP A 316 9.38 -5.42 -13.30
CA ASP A 316 9.73 -6.60 -12.50
C ASP A 316 10.66 -6.26 -11.32
N GLN A 317 10.31 -5.22 -10.55
CA GLN A 317 11.14 -4.70 -9.47
C GLN A 317 10.56 -5.01 -8.09
N TYR A 318 10.49 -6.29 -7.76
CA TYR A 318 10.06 -6.80 -6.46
C TYR A 318 8.62 -6.41 -6.08
N GLN A 319 7.77 -6.16 -7.08
CA GLN A 319 6.34 -6.01 -6.90
C GLN A 319 5.61 -6.60 -8.10
N ALA A 320 4.72 -7.58 -7.86
CA ALA A 320 4.02 -8.33 -8.89
C ALA A 320 2.63 -7.74 -9.21
N ALA A 321 1.99 -7.14 -8.19
CA ALA A 321 0.64 -6.61 -8.33
C ALA A 321 0.38 -5.47 -7.32
N THR A 322 -0.69 -4.72 -7.58
CA THR A 322 -1.33 -3.83 -6.60
C THR A 322 -2.85 -3.85 -6.77
N VAL A 323 -3.56 -3.59 -5.67
CA VAL A 323 -4.98 -3.25 -5.66
C VAL A 323 -5.06 -1.73 -5.54
N PRO A 324 -5.01 -0.99 -6.65
CA PRO A 324 -4.85 0.46 -6.61
C PRO A 324 -6.12 1.15 -6.13
N GLU A 325 -5.95 2.19 -5.32
CA GLU A 325 -6.98 3.19 -5.13
C GLU A 325 -7.02 4.10 -6.36
N PRO A 326 -8.20 4.47 -6.86
CA PRO A 326 -8.32 5.43 -7.96
C PRO A 326 -8.09 6.85 -7.45
N LEU A 327 -6.83 7.18 -7.16
CA LEU A 327 -6.44 8.38 -6.40
C LEU A 327 -6.89 9.69 -7.06
N SER A 328 -6.81 9.76 -8.41
CA SER A 328 -7.29 10.95 -9.11
C SER A 328 -8.80 11.08 -8.99
N LEU A 329 -9.53 9.99 -9.22
CA LEU A 329 -10.99 9.96 -9.07
C LEU A 329 -11.41 10.33 -7.64
N GLN A 330 -10.76 9.76 -6.61
CA GLN A 330 -11.11 10.06 -5.22
C GLN A 330 -10.87 11.53 -4.87
N GLY A 331 -9.81 12.15 -5.42
CA GLY A 331 -9.62 13.60 -5.31
C GLY A 331 -10.73 14.42 -5.97
N TRP A 332 -11.21 13.99 -7.15
CA TRP A 332 -12.36 14.62 -7.83
C TRP A 332 -13.65 14.37 -7.08
N GLN A 333 -13.85 13.18 -6.52
CA GLN A 333 -14.99 12.86 -5.68
C GLN A 333 -15.03 13.76 -4.45
N ILE A 334 -13.92 13.97 -3.75
CA ILE A 334 -13.83 14.89 -2.61
C ILE A 334 -14.29 16.31 -3.01
N ALA A 335 -13.90 16.80 -4.19
CA ALA A 335 -14.36 18.08 -4.68
C ALA A 335 -15.90 18.10 -4.93
N ASP A 336 -16.45 17.03 -5.52
CA ASP A 336 -17.90 16.91 -5.73
C ASP A 336 -18.66 16.83 -4.40
N GLU A 337 -18.15 16.09 -3.43
CA GLU A 337 -18.76 15.95 -2.11
C GLU A 337 -18.78 17.28 -1.34
N PHE A 338 -17.69 18.07 -1.41
CA PHE A 338 -17.74 19.44 -0.88
C PHE A 338 -18.76 20.32 -1.63
N ASN A 339 -18.80 20.22 -2.96
CA ASN A 339 -19.77 20.98 -3.76
C ASN A 339 -21.21 20.61 -3.39
N ARG A 340 -21.48 19.32 -3.08
CA ARG A 340 -22.76 18.86 -2.54
C ARG A 340 -23.04 19.44 -1.16
N ALA A 341 -22.07 19.39 -0.24
CA ALA A 341 -22.19 19.95 1.09
C ALA A 341 -22.52 21.46 1.04
N PHE A 342 -21.81 22.24 0.22
CA PHE A 342 -22.03 23.68 0.04
C PHE A 342 -23.39 24.01 -0.61
N SER A 343 -23.95 23.07 -1.35
CA SER A 343 -25.25 23.19 -2.01
C SER A 343 -26.41 22.61 -1.18
N GLY A 344 -26.15 22.18 0.06
CA GLY A 344 -27.19 21.57 0.92
C GLY A 344 -27.70 20.22 0.37
N ARG A 345 -26.90 19.50 -0.41
CA ARG A 345 -27.25 18.20 -0.97
C ARG A 345 -26.59 17.09 -0.15
N PRO A 346 -27.19 15.89 -0.09
CA PRO A 346 -26.56 14.74 0.57
C PRO A 346 -25.29 14.32 -0.19
N ALA A 347 -24.43 13.57 0.47
CA ALA A 347 -23.29 12.89 -0.14
C ALA A 347 -23.75 11.99 -1.31
N SER A 348 -22.88 11.78 -2.30
CA SER A 348 -23.21 10.99 -3.49
C SER A 348 -23.45 9.51 -3.20
N GLY A 349 -22.84 9.00 -2.13
CA GLY A 349 -22.84 7.58 -1.79
C GLY A 349 -22.00 6.72 -2.74
N TYR A 350 -21.22 7.33 -3.63
CA TYR A 350 -20.40 6.59 -4.59
C TYR A 350 -19.21 5.93 -3.89
N VAL A 351 -18.99 4.66 -4.24
CA VAL A 351 -17.81 3.88 -3.84
C VAL A 351 -17.20 3.31 -5.13
N ALA A 352 -15.93 3.60 -5.34
CA ALA A 352 -15.23 3.11 -6.52
C ALA A 352 -15.07 1.58 -6.47
N PRO A 353 -15.17 0.88 -7.60
CA PRO A 353 -14.92 -0.56 -7.65
C PRO A 353 -13.45 -0.87 -7.39
N VAL A 354 -13.17 -2.07 -6.88
CA VAL A 354 -11.81 -2.57 -6.75
C VAL A 354 -11.24 -2.99 -8.10
N HIS A 355 -9.94 -2.83 -8.27
CA HIS A 355 -9.18 -3.29 -9.43
C HIS A 355 -7.91 -4.00 -8.97
N VAL A 356 -7.37 -4.88 -9.81
CA VAL A 356 -6.04 -5.49 -9.64
C VAL A 356 -5.19 -5.13 -10.84
N SER A 357 -4.06 -4.46 -10.59
CA SER A 357 -3.08 -4.15 -11.62
C SER A 357 -1.88 -5.09 -11.51
N THR A 358 -1.52 -5.68 -12.65
CA THR A 358 -0.36 -6.56 -12.85
C THR A 358 0.36 -6.13 -14.14
N THR A 359 1.48 -6.74 -14.46
CA THR A 359 2.17 -6.52 -15.74
C THR A 359 1.27 -6.81 -16.96
N ALA A 360 0.28 -7.71 -16.81
CA ALA A 360 -0.59 -8.12 -17.90
C ALA A 360 -1.60 -7.03 -18.32
N ASN A 361 -1.99 -6.14 -17.40
CA ASN A 361 -3.05 -5.16 -17.64
C ASN A 361 -2.66 -3.70 -17.35
N SER A 362 -1.41 -3.44 -16.95
CA SER A 362 -0.93 -2.11 -16.58
C SER A 362 0.22 -1.58 -17.45
N ALA A 363 0.49 -2.22 -18.60
CA ALA A 363 1.60 -1.82 -19.46
C ALA A 363 1.53 -0.31 -19.83
N GLY A 364 2.59 0.42 -19.45
CA GLY A 364 2.68 1.87 -19.68
C GLY A 364 1.81 2.74 -18.79
N ALA A 365 0.99 2.16 -17.91
CA ALA A 365 0.20 2.93 -16.94
C ALA A 365 1.08 3.40 -15.77
N SER A 366 0.69 4.52 -15.18
CA SER A 366 1.28 5.07 -13.95
C SER A 366 0.25 5.23 -12.83
N ALA A 367 -1.00 4.84 -13.08
CA ALA A 367 -2.12 4.85 -12.13
C ALA A 367 -3.29 4.09 -12.74
N TRP A 368 -4.23 3.73 -11.91
CA TRP A 368 -5.54 3.24 -12.37
C TRP A 368 -6.64 4.16 -11.87
N ASP A 369 -7.53 4.53 -12.77
CA ASP A 369 -8.79 5.21 -12.46
C ASP A 369 -9.86 4.69 -13.45
N PRO A 370 -11.13 4.53 -13.06
CA PRO A 370 -12.22 4.26 -13.97
C PRO A 370 -12.30 5.31 -15.09
N SER A 371 -12.53 4.89 -16.32
CA SER A 371 -12.55 5.80 -17.47
C SER A 371 -13.75 6.74 -17.44
N GLY A 372 -13.58 7.99 -17.92
CA GLY A 372 -14.67 8.94 -18.12
C GLY A 372 -15.12 9.74 -16.89
N PHE A 373 -14.58 9.51 -15.69
CA PHE A 373 -14.99 10.23 -14.47
C PHE A 373 -14.79 11.75 -14.55
N ARG A 374 -13.68 12.21 -15.14
CA ARG A 374 -13.40 13.63 -15.32
C ARG A 374 -14.47 14.32 -16.17
N GLN A 375 -14.88 13.67 -17.26
CA GLN A 375 -15.94 14.18 -18.13
C GLN A 375 -17.29 14.20 -17.39
N ALA A 376 -17.61 13.14 -16.63
CA ALA A 376 -18.83 13.05 -15.86
C ALA A 376 -18.94 14.18 -14.81
N TYR A 377 -17.90 14.39 -14.02
CA TYR A 377 -17.89 15.47 -13.04
C TYR A 377 -17.92 16.86 -13.67
N ARG A 378 -17.18 17.09 -14.76
CA ARG A 378 -17.26 18.36 -15.52
C ARG A 378 -18.68 18.65 -15.97
N LYS A 379 -19.39 17.65 -16.52
CA LYS A 379 -20.79 17.76 -16.94
C LYS A 379 -21.69 18.10 -15.75
N ILE A 380 -21.53 17.43 -14.61
CA ILE A 380 -22.30 17.69 -13.38
C ILE A 380 -22.08 19.14 -12.94
N TRP A 381 -20.86 19.62 -12.91
CA TRP A 381 -20.50 20.97 -12.45
C TRP A 381 -20.82 22.06 -13.46
N GLY A 382 -21.13 21.71 -14.71
CA GLY A 382 -21.36 22.67 -15.80
C GLY A 382 -20.05 23.35 -16.26
N ARG A 383 -18.99 22.59 -16.35
CA ARG A 383 -17.64 23.05 -16.74
C ARG A 383 -17.13 22.33 -18.00
#